data_02476ac6928d731fcfe153e3a4d5db9a
#
_entry.id   02476ac6928d731fcfe153e3a4d5db9a
#
_cell.length_a   1.000
_cell.length_b   1.000
_cell.length_c   1.000
_cell.angle_alpha   90.00
_cell.angle_beta   90.00
_cell.angle_gamma   90.00
#
_symmetry.space_group_name_H-M   'P 1'
#
loop_
_entity.id
_entity.type
_entity.pdbx_description
1 polymer ?
#
loop_
_entity_poly.entity_id
_entity_poly.type
_entity_poly.pdbx_seq_one_letter_code
_entity_poly.pdbx_strand_id
1 'polypeptide(L)'
;MLNSNLLRKLDMQDLMVFIAVYDQSSVTEVSETLFVSQSTVSYSLKKLRTSFEDELFINTRAGMRPTYKATTMYGHVQKILESINLCHAGGQAFDPTQKAVTFNVCAPEYFEQLILPRLLKHFDHADLPVIVNVQKLETDIPADDLREGRLDLVICFGPNFHRAHKDFRTQMLLEDDLVCVFDKRSAPREAAFSLQSFVQRRHVFPTPWTSDTNMIDGWLARQAHKRQVIARANSYGAALKMITGTDFIVTLPRRVQKLLAPATVFGHCEVPNGLPGFTLEMQWNETSEQDSANTWFREQVVKVCADQGLL
;
A
#
# COMPACT_ATOMS: atom_id res chain seq x y z
N MET A 1 -23.59 -7.45 7.80
CA MET A 1 -24.10 -7.67 9.18
C MET A 1 -23.96 -9.15 9.50
N LEU A 2 -23.29 -9.52 10.59
CA LEU A 2 -23.07 -10.93 10.95
C LEU A 2 -24.40 -11.59 11.37
N ASN A 3 -24.71 -12.75 10.80
CA ASN A 3 -25.88 -13.54 11.21
C ASN A 3 -25.53 -14.34 12.49
N SER A 4 -25.71 -13.71 13.65
CA SER A 4 -25.37 -14.29 14.95
C SER A 4 -26.13 -15.61 15.26
N ASN A 5 -27.32 -15.83 14.70
CA ASN A 5 -28.08 -17.07 14.90
C ASN A 5 -27.47 -18.25 14.16
N LEU A 6 -26.92 -18.03 12.96
CA LEU A 6 -26.19 -19.05 12.21
C LEU A 6 -24.86 -19.37 12.90
N LEU A 7 -24.10 -18.34 13.28
CA LEU A 7 -22.77 -18.49 13.89
C LEU A 7 -22.80 -19.20 15.24
N ARG A 8 -23.89 -19.08 16.00
CA ARG A 8 -24.07 -19.83 17.29
C ARG A 8 -24.36 -21.31 17.11
N LYS A 9 -24.84 -21.72 15.94
CA LYS A 9 -25.23 -23.11 15.68
C LYS A 9 -24.07 -23.96 15.13
N LEU A 10 -23.03 -23.33 14.59
CA LEU A 10 -21.89 -23.99 14.00
C LEU A 10 -20.64 -23.75 14.85
N ASP A 11 -19.78 -24.75 14.91
CA ASP A 11 -18.45 -24.64 15.53
C ASP A 11 -17.35 -24.96 14.51
N MET A 12 -16.09 -24.78 14.92
CA MET A 12 -14.91 -25.02 14.07
C MET A 12 -14.83 -26.46 13.60
N GLN A 13 -15.24 -27.40 14.43
CA GLN A 13 -15.23 -28.82 14.07
C GLN A 13 -16.19 -29.10 12.92
N ASP A 14 -17.35 -28.44 12.89
CA ASP A 14 -18.29 -28.59 11.76
C ASP A 14 -17.66 -28.12 10.43
N LEU A 15 -16.93 -26.99 10.46
CA LEU A 15 -16.24 -26.47 9.27
C LEU A 15 -15.08 -27.38 8.83
N MET A 16 -14.31 -27.94 9.77
CA MET A 16 -13.25 -28.90 9.47
C MET A 16 -13.84 -30.19 8.87
N VAL A 17 -14.93 -30.69 9.42
CA VAL A 17 -15.67 -31.85 8.87
C VAL A 17 -16.15 -31.56 7.46
N PHE A 18 -16.69 -30.37 7.18
CA PHE A 18 -17.15 -29.98 5.85
C PHE A 18 -16.01 -30.06 4.82
N ILE A 19 -14.85 -29.48 5.10
CA ILE A 19 -13.69 -29.52 4.20
C ILE A 19 -13.20 -30.97 4.01
N ALA A 20 -13.02 -31.70 5.09
CA ALA A 20 -12.51 -33.07 5.04
C ALA A 20 -13.45 -34.00 4.24
N VAL A 21 -14.77 -33.88 4.41
CA VAL A 21 -15.74 -34.67 3.62
C VAL A 21 -15.74 -34.27 2.15
N TYR A 22 -15.55 -32.99 1.85
CA TYR A 22 -15.43 -32.53 0.46
C TYR A 22 -14.21 -33.15 -0.25
N ASP A 23 -13.07 -33.21 0.44
CA ASP A 23 -11.79 -33.66 -0.12
C ASP A 23 -11.72 -35.20 -0.18
N GLN A 24 -12.21 -35.90 0.84
CA GLN A 24 -12.04 -37.36 0.98
C GLN A 24 -13.27 -38.15 0.51
N SER A 25 -14.42 -37.53 0.38
CA SER A 25 -15.68 -38.16 -0.04
C SER A 25 -16.11 -39.36 0.83
N SER A 26 -15.57 -39.55 2.03
CA SER A 26 -15.72 -40.71 2.91
C SER A 26 -15.83 -40.30 4.38
N VAL A 27 -16.96 -40.65 5.03
CA VAL A 27 -17.13 -40.38 6.49
C VAL A 27 -16.13 -41.19 7.34
N THR A 28 -15.78 -42.39 6.90
CA THR A 28 -14.82 -43.24 7.63
C THR A 28 -13.41 -42.65 7.59
N GLU A 29 -12.92 -42.28 6.41
CA GLU A 29 -11.60 -41.64 6.26
C GLU A 29 -11.54 -40.31 7.03
N VAL A 30 -12.59 -39.49 6.94
CA VAL A 30 -12.69 -38.24 7.70
C VAL A 30 -12.61 -38.47 9.19
N SER A 31 -13.28 -39.50 9.71
CA SER A 31 -13.23 -39.84 11.15
C SER A 31 -11.81 -40.19 11.61
N GLU A 32 -11.07 -40.92 10.80
CA GLU A 32 -9.66 -41.28 11.04
C GLU A 32 -8.75 -40.04 10.95
N THR A 33 -8.90 -39.25 9.89
CA THR A 33 -8.06 -38.04 9.65
C THR A 33 -8.24 -36.99 10.75
N LEU A 34 -9.48 -36.79 11.21
CA LEU A 34 -9.78 -35.80 12.24
C LEU A 34 -9.72 -36.36 13.67
N PHE A 35 -9.38 -37.65 13.85
CA PHE A 35 -9.33 -38.33 15.15
C PHE A 35 -10.65 -38.21 15.95
N VAL A 36 -11.79 -38.33 15.26
CA VAL A 36 -13.12 -38.28 15.87
C VAL A 36 -13.92 -39.52 15.50
N SER A 37 -15.06 -39.77 16.23
CA SER A 37 -15.93 -40.88 15.86
C SER A 37 -16.75 -40.60 14.59
N GLN A 38 -17.13 -41.64 13.87
CA GLN A 38 -18.03 -41.50 12.69
C GLN A 38 -19.39 -40.88 13.08
N SER A 39 -19.84 -41.12 14.31
CA SER A 39 -21.05 -40.49 14.83
C SER A 39 -20.89 -38.97 15.01
N THR A 40 -19.68 -38.51 15.38
CA THR A 40 -19.36 -37.10 15.45
C THR A 40 -19.35 -36.45 14.07
N VAL A 41 -18.75 -37.09 13.07
CA VAL A 41 -18.77 -36.63 11.66
C VAL A 41 -20.21 -36.53 11.16
N SER A 42 -21.02 -37.58 11.40
CA SER A 42 -22.45 -37.58 11.00
C SER A 42 -23.27 -36.50 11.70
N TYR A 43 -22.99 -36.22 12.97
CA TYR A 43 -23.62 -35.15 13.72
C TYR A 43 -23.28 -33.76 13.16
N SER A 44 -22.01 -33.50 12.89
CA SER A 44 -21.57 -32.26 12.25
C SER A 44 -22.22 -32.06 10.88
N LEU A 45 -22.27 -33.09 10.04
CA LEU A 45 -22.96 -33.01 8.75
C LEU A 45 -24.47 -32.70 8.94
N LYS A 46 -25.12 -33.26 9.93
CA LYS A 46 -26.53 -32.95 10.24
C LYS A 46 -26.71 -31.49 10.64
N LYS A 47 -25.83 -30.95 11.47
CA LYS A 47 -25.82 -29.52 11.87
C LYS A 47 -25.64 -28.61 10.64
N LEU A 48 -24.67 -28.94 9.79
CA LEU A 48 -24.38 -28.19 8.55
C LEU A 48 -25.59 -28.18 7.61
N ARG A 49 -26.20 -29.35 7.35
CA ARG A 49 -27.42 -29.48 6.52
C ARG A 49 -28.55 -28.60 7.02
N THR A 50 -28.79 -28.66 8.34
CA THR A 50 -29.83 -27.84 8.98
C THR A 50 -29.54 -26.35 8.91
N SER A 51 -28.25 -25.95 9.08
CA SER A 51 -27.86 -24.55 9.14
C SER A 51 -27.82 -23.89 7.76
N PHE A 52 -27.50 -24.67 6.72
CA PHE A 52 -27.42 -24.19 5.35
C PHE A 52 -28.64 -24.57 4.50
N GLU A 53 -29.60 -25.30 5.05
CA GLU A 53 -30.82 -25.74 4.35
C GLU A 53 -30.51 -26.46 3.02
N ASP A 54 -29.52 -27.36 3.06
CA ASP A 54 -29.06 -28.11 1.90
C ASP A 54 -28.42 -29.43 2.36
N GLU A 55 -28.55 -30.50 1.54
CA GLU A 55 -27.94 -31.79 1.83
C GLU A 55 -26.41 -31.73 1.88
N LEU A 56 -25.79 -30.76 1.23
CA LEU A 56 -24.35 -30.49 1.08
C LEU A 56 -23.59 -31.68 0.46
N PHE A 57 -23.83 -32.89 0.92
CA PHE A 57 -23.21 -34.11 0.43
C PHE A 57 -24.25 -35.23 0.28
N ILE A 58 -24.31 -35.80 -0.92
CA ILE A 58 -25.24 -36.86 -1.30
C ILE A 58 -24.49 -38.21 -1.30
N ASN A 59 -25.00 -39.19 -0.61
CA ASN A 59 -24.46 -40.54 -0.60
C ASN A 59 -24.63 -41.21 -1.99
N THR A 60 -23.54 -41.69 -2.55
CA THR A 60 -23.53 -42.46 -3.81
C THR A 60 -22.76 -43.76 -3.60
N ARG A 61 -22.81 -44.67 -4.60
CA ARG A 61 -22.03 -45.93 -4.59
C ARG A 61 -20.50 -45.65 -4.55
N ALA A 62 -20.08 -44.49 -5.01
CA ALA A 62 -18.67 -44.08 -5.10
C ALA A 62 -18.24 -43.16 -3.93
N GLY A 63 -19.03 -43.03 -2.88
CA GLY A 63 -18.79 -42.14 -1.75
C GLY A 63 -19.72 -40.92 -1.70
N MET A 64 -19.36 -39.92 -0.93
CA MET A 64 -20.12 -38.68 -0.75
C MET A 64 -19.83 -37.68 -1.85
N ARG A 65 -20.87 -37.26 -2.59
CA ARG A 65 -20.74 -36.28 -3.68
C ARG A 65 -21.26 -34.91 -3.20
N PRO A 66 -20.48 -33.81 -3.36
CA PRO A 66 -20.92 -32.48 -2.98
C PRO A 66 -22.07 -31.98 -3.86
N THR A 67 -22.98 -31.21 -3.26
CA THR A 67 -24.00 -30.43 -3.97
C THR A 67 -23.36 -29.18 -4.61
N TYR A 68 -24.10 -28.50 -5.48
CA TYR A 68 -23.67 -27.22 -6.04
C TYR A 68 -23.41 -26.20 -4.91
N LYS A 69 -24.25 -26.17 -3.88
CA LYS A 69 -24.07 -25.29 -2.73
C LYS A 69 -22.79 -25.60 -1.96
N ALA A 70 -22.52 -26.87 -1.68
CA ALA A 70 -21.25 -27.28 -1.05
C ALA A 70 -20.03 -26.86 -1.88
N THR A 71 -20.07 -27.01 -3.20
CA THR A 71 -18.98 -26.58 -4.09
C THR A 71 -18.75 -25.07 -4.01
N THR A 72 -19.84 -24.29 -4.00
CA THR A 72 -19.72 -22.81 -3.86
C THR A 72 -19.19 -22.40 -2.48
N MET A 73 -19.58 -23.13 -1.44
CA MET A 73 -19.16 -22.83 -0.06
C MET A 73 -17.70 -23.20 0.23
N TYR A 74 -17.14 -24.22 -0.47
CA TYR A 74 -15.83 -24.78 -0.16
C TYR A 74 -14.75 -23.73 -0.02
N GLY A 75 -14.57 -22.86 -1.02
CA GLY A 75 -13.54 -21.81 -0.97
C GLY A 75 -13.75 -20.75 0.11
N HIS A 76 -14.99 -20.50 0.51
CA HIS A 76 -15.30 -19.58 1.62
C HIS A 76 -14.95 -20.22 2.98
N VAL A 77 -15.31 -21.48 3.19
CA VAL A 77 -15.01 -22.21 4.44
C VAL A 77 -13.51 -22.40 4.59
N GLN A 78 -12.79 -22.74 3.51
CA GLN A 78 -11.34 -22.86 3.50
C GLN A 78 -10.68 -21.55 3.97
N LYS A 79 -11.08 -20.40 3.42
CA LYS A 79 -10.55 -19.08 3.82
C LYS A 79 -10.81 -18.76 5.30
N ILE A 80 -11.95 -19.16 5.86
CA ILE A 80 -12.26 -18.99 7.28
C ILE A 80 -11.25 -19.77 8.13
N LEU A 81 -11.03 -21.05 7.83
CA LEU A 81 -10.07 -21.89 8.56
C LEU A 81 -8.63 -21.42 8.41
N GLU A 82 -8.24 -20.97 7.20
CA GLU A 82 -6.94 -20.34 6.97
C GLU A 82 -6.76 -19.07 7.81
N SER A 83 -7.78 -18.22 7.87
CA SER A 83 -7.74 -16.98 8.69
C SER A 83 -7.55 -17.28 10.17
N ILE A 84 -8.18 -18.33 10.68
CA ILE A 84 -7.99 -18.76 12.08
C ILE A 84 -6.59 -19.30 12.31
N ASN A 85 -6.06 -20.10 11.38
CA ASN A 85 -4.67 -20.56 11.45
C ASN A 85 -3.69 -19.38 11.46
N LEU A 86 -3.95 -18.33 10.66
CA LEU A 86 -3.16 -17.10 10.69
C LEU A 86 -3.22 -16.39 12.04
N CYS A 87 -4.39 -16.36 12.69
CA CYS A 87 -4.51 -15.81 14.06
C CYS A 87 -3.68 -16.62 15.08
N HIS A 88 -3.56 -17.92 14.89
CA HIS A 88 -2.75 -18.79 15.78
C HIS A 88 -1.25 -18.71 15.46
N ALA A 89 -0.90 -18.49 14.21
CA ALA A 89 0.47 -18.41 13.72
C ALA A 89 1.21 -17.11 14.15
N GLY A 90 0.60 -16.25 14.95
CA GLY A 90 1.19 -15.02 15.49
C GLY A 90 2.44 -15.26 16.33
N GLY A 91 3.53 -15.74 15.71
CA GLY A 91 4.81 -16.07 16.33
C GLY A 91 5.74 -16.88 15.42
N GLN A 92 5.30 -17.36 14.27
CA GLN A 92 6.20 -17.93 13.28
C GLN A 92 6.89 -16.80 12.50
N ALA A 93 8.21 -16.93 12.33
CA ALA A 93 8.97 -16.00 11.48
C ALA A 93 8.34 -15.97 10.08
N PHE A 94 8.03 -14.77 9.60
CA PHE A 94 7.49 -14.58 8.25
C PHE A 94 8.51 -15.06 7.21
N ASP A 95 8.08 -15.97 6.35
CA ASP A 95 8.89 -16.44 5.22
C ASP A 95 8.21 -15.98 3.90
N PRO A 96 8.76 -15.00 3.24
CA PRO A 96 8.17 -14.43 2.01
C PRO A 96 8.19 -15.41 0.83
N THR A 97 8.91 -16.54 0.91
CA THR A 97 9.03 -17.51 -0.19
C THR A 97 7.89 -18.53 -0.22
N GLN A 98 7.24 -18.77 0.92
CA GLN A 98 6.26 -19.86 1.05
C GLN A 98 4.89 -19.54 0.46
N LYS A 99 4.48 -18.28 0.46
CA LYS A 99 3.14 -17.87 0.05
C LYS A 99 3.16 -16.46 -0.53
N ALA A 100 2.38 -16.27 -1.61
CA ALA A 100 2.15 -14.93 -2.12
C ALA A 100 1.55 -14.03 -1.05
N VAL A 101 2.18 -12.88 -0.83
CA VAL A 101 1.75 -11.88 0.15
C VAL A 101 1.44 -10.56 -0.53
N THR A 102 0.40 -9.89 -0.06
CA THR A 102 -0.01 -8.57 -0.57
C THR A 102 0.19 -7.53 0.52
N PHE A 103 0.90 -6.45 0.19
CA PHE A 103 1.03 -5.26 1.03
C PHE A 103 0.28 -4.09 0.41
N ASN A 104 -0.53 -3.42 1.22
CA ASN A 104 -1.32 -2.26 0.83
C ASN A 104 -0.65 -0.99 1.39
N VAL A 105 -0.20 -0.13 0.51
CA VAL A 105 0.57 1.07 0.86
C VAL A 105 -0.19 2.31 0.39
N CYS A 106 -0.34 3.31 1.25
CA CYS A 106 -0.77 4.64 0.84
C CYS A 106 0.46 5.53 0.66
N ALA A 107 0.65 6.08 -0.55
CA ALA A 107 1.89 6.77 -0.87
C ALA A 107 1.70 7.91 -1.90
N PRO A 108 2.60 8.93 -1.90
CA PRO A 108 2.65 9.93 -2.97
C PRO A 108 3.33 9.38 -4.22
N GLU A 109 3.09 10.01 -5.38
CA GLU A 109 3.76 9.69 -6.65
C GLU A 109 5.29 9.63 -6.52
N TYR A 110 5.88 10.40 -5.61
CA TYR A 110 7.32 10.38 -5.33
C TYR A 110 7.83 8.98 -4.96
N PHE A 111 7.07 8.24 -4.13
CA PHE A 111 7.39 6.85 -3.79
C PHE A 111 7.27 5.93 -5.00
N GLU A 112 6.18 6.07 -5.78
CA GLU A 112 5.93 5.26 -6.97
C GLU A 112 7.01 5.44 -8.05
N GLN A 113 7.58 6.65 -8.18
CA GLN A 113 8.61 6.94 -9.17
C GLN A 113 10.01 6.49 -8.74
N LEU A 114 10.35 6.60 -7.47
CA LEU A 114 11.73 6.44 -6.99
C LEU A 114 11.99 5.14 -6.25
N ILE A 115 11.06 4.69 -5.42
CA ILE A 115 11.29 3.57 -4.49
C ILE A 115 10.62 2.30 -4.99
N LEU A 116 9.34 2.35 -5.33
CA LEU A 116 8.57 1.18 -5.72
C LEU A 116 9.19 0.39 -6.88
N PRO A 117 9.69 1.01 -7.98
CA PRO A 117 10.30 0.25 -9.07
C PRO A 117 11.54 -0.53 -8.66
N ARG A 118 12.29 -0.01 -7.68
CA ARG A 118 13.48 -0.66 -7.13
C ARG A 118 13.11 -1.80 -6.18
N LEU A 119 12.08 -1.58 -5.38
CA LEU A 119 11.53 -2.58 -4.47
C LEU A 119 11.01 -3.79 -5.27
N LEU A 120 10.25 -3.54 -6.34
CA LEU A 120 9.76 -4.60 -7.23
C LEU A 120 10.89 -5.37 -7.90
N LYS A 121 11.94 -4.69 -8.38
CA LYS A 121 13.14 -5.36 -8.92
C LYS A 121 13.85 -6.19 -7.86
N HIS A 122 13.91 -5.70 -6.62
CA HIS A 122 14.51 -6.47 -5.51
C HIS A 122 13.73 -7.76 -5.25
N PHE A 123 12.38 -7.70 -5.26
CA PHE A 123 11.53 -8.88 -5.07
C PHE A 123 11.64 -9.86 -6.25
N ASP A 124 11.64 -9.37 -7.48
CA ASP A 124 11.79 -10.18 -8.69
C ASP A 124 13.13 -10.93 -8.72
N HIS A 125 14.24 -10.24 -8.42
CA HIS A 125 15.57 -10.87 -8.36
C HIS A 125 15.70 -11.92 -7.25
N ALA A 126 14.91 -11.81 -6.20
CA ALA A 126 14.90 -12.75 -5.08
C ALA A 126 13.81 -13.84 -5.20
N ASP A 127 13.10 -13.87 -6.34
CA ASP A 127 11.96 -14.78 -6.63
C ASP A 127 10.91 -14.78 -5.51
N LEU A 128 10.57 -13.59 -5.00
CA LEU A 128 9.61 -13.42 -3.91
C LEU A 128 8.22 -13.11 -4.47
N PRO A 129 7.20 -13.91 -4.15
CA PRO A 129 5.82 -13.71 -4.62
C PRO A 129 5.11 -12.60 -3.83
N VAL A 130 5.62 -11.36 -3.94
CA VAL A 130 5.11 -10.19 -3.23
C VAL A 130 4.30 -9.30 -4.17
N ILE A 131 3.11 -8.91 -3.74
CA ILE A 131 2.25 -7.95 -4.42
C ILE A 131 2.23 -6.67 -3.58
N VAL A 132 2.44 -5.52 -4.22
CA VAL A 132 2.33 -4.21 -3.58
C VAL A 132 1.23 -3.42 -4.26
N ASN A 133 0.14 -3.16 -3.53
CA ASN A 133 -0.91 -2.28 -3.97
C ASN A 133 -0.64 -0.87 -3.43
N VAL A 134 -0.61 0.12 -4.32
CA VAL A 134 -0.42 1.52 -3.91
C VAL A 134 -1.71 2.28 -4.12
N GLN A 135 -2.18 2.89 -3.05
CA GLN A 135 -3.23 3.89 -3.12
C GLN A 135 -2.61 5.28 -2.95
N LYS A 136 -3.14 6.26 -3.68
CA LYS A 136 -2.63 7.63 -3.65
C LYS A 136 -2.84 8.26 -2.28
N LEU A 137 -1.77 8.85 -1.72
CA LEU A 137 -1.87 9.67 -0.52
C LEU A 137 -2.58 10.99 -0.87
N GLU A 138 -3.62 11.31 -0.12
CA GLU A 138 -4.30 12.59 -0.16
C GLU A 138 -3.76 13.54 0.93
N THR A 139 -4.51 14.59 1.26
CA THR A 139 -4.10 15.61 2.25
C THR A 139 -3.90 15.04 3.65
N ASP A 140 -4.76 14.10 4.04
CA ASP A 140 -4.75 13.50 5.36
C ASP A 140 -4.28 12.04 5.29
N ILE A 141 -3.58 11.62 6.33
CA ILE A 141 -3.23 10.21 6.50
C ILE A 141 -4.51 9.42 6.76
N PRO A 142 -4.77 8.32 6.03
CA PRO A 142 -5.94 7.47 6.24
C PRO A 142 -5.78 6.66 7.53
N ALA A 143 -5.93 7.35 8.67
CA ALA A 143 -5.61 6.83 9.99
C ALA A 143 -6.45 5.61 10.38
N ASP A 144 -7.73 5.57 9.97
CA ASP A 144 -8.61 4.45 10.30
C ASP A 144 -8.24 3.21 9.48
N ASP A 145 -7.85 3.36 8.21
CA ASP A 145 -7.39 2.25 7.38
C ASP A 145 -6.10 1.64 7.93
N LEU A 146 -5.19 2.50 8.44
CA LEU A 146 -3.94 2.05 9.06
C LEU A 146 -4.19 1.36 10.42
N ARG A 147 -5.13 1.86 11.23
CA ARG A 147 -5.50 1.23 12.52
C ARG A 147 -6.19 -0.11 12.35
N GLU A 148 -7.04 -0.23 11.34
CA GLU A 148 -7.82 -1.43 11.08
C GLU A 148 -7.06 -2.47 10.22
N GLY A 149 -5.81 -2.19 9.84
CA GLY A 149 -4.97 -3.10 9.05
C GLY A 149 -5.42 -3.25 7.59
N ARG A 150 -6.22 -2.31 7.06
CA ARG A 150 -6.52 -2.24 5.62
C ARG A 150 -5.32 -1.71 4.84
N LEU A 151 -4.49 -0.90 5.49
CA LEU A 151 -3.19 -0.45 5.02
C LEU A 151 -2.10 -0.98 5.94
N ASP A 152 -1.02 -1.42 5.34
CA ASP A 152 0.19 -1.87 6.04
C ASP A 152 1.11 -0.70 6.37
N LEU A 153 1.26 0.25 5.43
CA LEU A 153 2.13 1.40 5.53
C LEU A 153 1.50 2.64 4.92
N VAL A 154 1.88 3.80 5.47
CA VAL A 154 1.69 5.10 4.83
C VAL A 154 3.06 5.72 4.59
N ILE A 155 3.34 6.11 3.36
CA ILE A 155 4.51 6.92 3.00
C ILE A 155 4.03 8.35 2.84
N CYS A 156 4.65 9.27 3.55
CA CYS A 156 4.22 10.66 3.58
C CYS A 156 5.40 11.63 3.56
N PHE A 157 5.11 12.91 3.32
CA PHE A 157 6.11 13.96 3.41
C PHE A 157 6.19 14.52 4.82
N GLY A 158 7.40 14.79 5.30
CA GLY A 158 7.71 15.46 6.55
C GLY A 158 8.72 16.60 6.35
N PRO A 159 9.17 17.22 7.43
CA PRO A 159 8.49 17.24 8.72
C PRO A 159 7.28 18.19 8.68
N ASN A 160 6.25 17.90 9.47
CA ASN A 160 5.06 18.75 9.66
C ASN A 160 4.13 18.94 8.46
N PHE A 161 4.27 18.16 7.39
CA PHE A 161 3.30 18.15 6.29
C PHE A 161 2.03 17.40 6.67
N HIS A 162 2.21 16.19 7.17
CA HIS A 162 1.14 15.38 7.68
C HIS A 162 1.27 15.32 9.21
N ARG A 163 0.15 15.44 9.91
CA ARG A 163 0.16 15.35 11.38
C ARG A 163 0.55 13.92 11.77
N ALA A 164 1.63 13.80 12.55
CA ALA A 164 1.94 12.54 13.19
C ALA A 164 0.82 12.17 14.18
N HIS A 165 0.25 10.99 14.05
CA HIS A 165 -0.68 10.43 15.01
C HIS A 165 0.10 9.76 16.14
N LYS A 166 -0.33 9.93 17.39
CA LYS A 166 0.32 9.32 18.57
C LYS A 166 0.38 7.79 18.54
N ASP A 167 -0.55 7.18 17.80
CA ASP A 167 -0.69 5.72 17.67
C ASP A 167 0.18 5.14 16.54
N PHE A 168 0.89 5.99 15.80
CA PHE A 168 1.72 5.58 14.67
C PHE A 168 3.20 5.77 14.97
N ARG A 169 3.96 4.79 14.58
CA ARG A 169 5.41 4.89 14.51
C ARG A 169 5.81 5.55 13.21
N THR A 170 6.88 6.29 13.24
CA THR A 170 7.41 7.02 12.07
C THR A 170 8.90 6.76 11.94
N GLN A 171 9.32 6.51 10.70
CA GLN A 171 10.73 6.39 10.33
C GLN A 171 11.00 7.23 9.09
N MET A 172 12.04 8.06 9.15
CA MET A 172 12.54 8.79 7.99
C MET A 172 13.20 7.82 7.00
N LEU A 173 12.85 7.94 5.72
CA LEU A 173 13.38 7.15 4.63
C LEU A 173 14.48 7.88 3.85
N LEU A 174 14.32 9.17 3.63
CA LEU A 174 15.28 10.01 2.91
C LEU A 174 14.96 11.49 3.08
N GLU A 175 15.94 12.32 2.69
CA GLU A 175 15.77 13.76 2.51
C GLU A 175 15.91 14.11 1.04
N ASP A 176 15.20 15.13 0.58
CA ASP A 176 15.35 15.71 -0.75
C ASP A 176 15.06 17.22 -0.74
N ASP A 177 15.58 17.92 -1.72
CA ASP A 177 15.33 19.33 -1.93
C ASP A 177 14.57 19.54 -3.25
N LEU A 178 14.19 20.79 -3.48
CA LEU A 178 13.43 21.19 -4.65
C LEU A 178 14.32 21.91 -5.65
N VAL A 179 14.01 21.74 -6.92
CA VAL A 179 14.62 22.49 -8.03
C VAL A 179 13.54 23.04 -8.94
N CYS A 180 13.83 24.16 -9.58
CA CYS A 180 12.99 24.70 -10.65
C CYS A 180 13.40 24.09 -11.99
N VAL A 181 12.43 23.54 -12.72
CA VAL A 181 12.62 22.95 -14.04
C VAL A 181 11.90 23.80 -15.09
N PHE A 182 12.52 23.98 -16.25
CA PHE A 182 12.03 24.78 -17.36
C PHE A 182 12.42 24.16 -18.70
N ASP A 183 11.73 24.53 -19.77
CA ASP A 183 12.18 24.21 -21.13
C ASP A 183 13.49 24.97 -21.45
N LYS A 184 14.52 24.29 -21.94
CA LYS A 184 15.81 24.90 -22.25
C LYS A 184 15.75 26.13 -23.18
N ARG A 185 14.73 26.19 -24.03
CA ARG A 185 14.51 27.34 -24.92
C ARG A 185 14.09 28.61 -24.19
N SER A 186 13.58 28.47 -22.97
CA SER A 186 13.16 29.57 -22.08
C SER A 186 14.04 29.69 -20.85
N ALA A 187 15.31 29.26 -20.94
CA ALA A 187 16.24 29.22 -19.82
C ALA A 187 16.36 30.60 -19.14
N PRO A 188 16.29 30.68 -17.82
CA PRO A 188 16.58 31.90 -17.09
C PRO A 188 18.07 32.25 -17.25
N ARG A 189 18.38 33.52 -17.09
CA ARG A 189 19.79 33.99 -17.11
C ARG A 189 20.51 33.71 -15.79
N GLU A 190 19.80 33.38 -14.75
CA GLU A 190 20.28 33.18 -13.40
C GLU A 190 20.53 31.69 -13.14
N ALA A 191 21.59 31.34 -12.42
CA ALA A 191 21.84 29.96 -12.00
C ALA A 191 20.93 29.52 -10.85
N ALA A 192 20.40 30.46 -10.09
CA ALA A 192 19.41 30.28 -9.05
C ALA A 192 18.35 31.39 -9.14
N PHE A 193 17.08 31.06 -8.92
CA PHE A 193 16.06 32.10 -8.88
C PHE A 193 16.19 32.95 -7.62
N SER A 194 16.19 34.29 -7.78
CA SER A 194 15.86 35.18 -6.68
C SER A 194 14.39 35.03 -6.31
N LEU A 195 13.98 35.39 -5.09
CA LEU A 195 12.57 35.34 -4.69
C LEU A 195 11.68 36.13 -5.68
N GLN A 196 12.14 37.31 -6.08
CA GLN A 196 11.40 38.16 -7.01
C GLN A 196 11.25 37.52 -8.39
N SER A 197 12.32 37.00 -8.98
CA SER A 197 12.26 36.34 -10.28
C SER A 197 11.41 35.05 -10.22
N PHE A 198 11.45 34.31 -9.13
CA PHE A 198 10.63 33.13 -8.90
C PHE A 198 9.13 33.46 -8.90
N VAL A 199 8.68 34.45 -8.13
CA VAL A 199 7.26 34.80 -8.03
C VAL A 199 6.70 35.45 -9.32
N GLN A 200 7.56 36.06 -10.13
CA GLN A 200 7.17 36.66 -11.43
C GLN A 200 6.94 35.62 -12.53
N ARG A 201 7.50 34.42 -12.38
CA ARG A 201 7.27 33.34 -13.35
C ARG A 201 5.86 32.76 -13.24
N ARG A 202 5.38 32.19 -14.33
CA ARG A 202 4.15 31.40 -14.37
C ARG A 202 4.48 29.95 -14.02
N HIS A 203 3.77 29.40 -13.05
CA HIS A 203 4.06 28.09 -12.51
C HIS A 203 3.03 27.05 -12.94
N VAL A 204 3.50 25.87 -13.32
CA VAL A 204 2.73 24.65 -13.29
C VAL A 204 2.99 23.97 -11.96
N PHE A 205 1.94 23.59 -11.25
CA PHE A 205 2.05 22.94 -9.96
C PHE A 205 1.68 21.46 -10.08
N PRO A 206 2.62 20.53 -9.87
CA PRO A 206 2.30 19.12 -9.73
C PRO A 206 1.66 18.95 -8.36
N THR A 207 0.36 18.64 -8.34
CA THR A 207 -0.42 18.48 -7.12
C THR A 207 -0.39 17.01 -6.73
N PRO A 208 0.44 16.59 -5.77
CA PRO A 208 0.43 15.20 -5.31
C PRO A 208 -0.85 14.86 -4.55
N TRP A 209 -1.58 15.88 -4.06
CA TRP A 209 -2.86 15.78 -3.35
C TRP A 209 -3.79 16.94 -3.69
N THR A 210 -5.03 16.87 -3.23
CA THR A 210 -6.09 17.83 -3.56
C THR A 210 -6.03 19.17 -2.81
N SER A 211 -5.08 19.34 -1.87
CA SER A 211 -4.94 20.56 -1.07
C SER A 211 -4.46 21.76 -1.88
N ASP A 212 -5.07 22.92 -1.66
CA ASP A 212 -4.62 24.20 -2.20
C ASP A 212 -3.35 24.75 -1.51
N THR A 213 -3.03 24.23 -0.32
CA THR A 213 -1.84 24.60 0.44
C THR A 213 -0.71 23.61 0.24
N ASN A 214 0.45 24.11 -0.06
CA ASN A 214 1.66 23.31 -0.21
C ASN A 214 2.85 24.06 0.42
N MET A 215 3.98 23.37 0.58
CA MET A 215 5.17 23.91 1.21
C MET A 215 5.63 25.22 0.60
N ILE A 216 5.64 25.31 -0.73
CA ILE A 216 6.14 26.49 -1.45
C ILE A 216 5.24 27.68 -1.18
N ASP A 217 3.92 27.51 -1.32
CA ASP A 217 2.97 28.60 -1.13
C ASP A 217 2.89 29.00 0.36
N GLY A 218 3.03 28.05 1.29
CA GLY A 218 3.16 28.34 2.71
C GLY A 218 4.45 29.11 3.05
N TRP A 219 5.57 28.78 2.41
CA TRP A 219 6.83 29.52 2.56
C TRP A 219 6.74 30.93 1.98
N LEU A 220 6.15 31.09 0.78
CA LEU A 220 5.92 32.39 0.16
C LEU A 220 4.99 33.28 0.99
N ALA A 221 3.92 32.71 1.54
CA ALA A 221 2.95 33.46 2.37
C ALA A 221 3.60 34.06 3.63
N ARG A 222 4.54 33.33 4.26
CA ARG A 222 5.31 33.86 5.41
C ARG A 222 6.18 35.06 5.05
N GLN A 223 6.46 35.29 3.77
CA GLN A 223 7.23 36.40 3.25
C GLN A 223 6.35 37.45 2.54
N ALA A 224 5.02 37.37 2.72
CA ALA A 224 4.04 38.22 2.05
C ALA A 224 4.12 38.17 0.51
N HIS A 225 4.50 37.02 -0.06
CA HIS A 225 4.57 36.79 -1.51
C HIS A 225 3.59 35.71 -1.94
N LYS A 226 3.23 35.76 -3.22
CA LYS A 226 2.37 34.78 -3.88
C LYS A 226 2.86 34.58 -5.32
N ARG A 227 2.94 33.35 -5.77
CA ARG A 227 3.26 33.00 -7.16
C ARG A 227 1.99 32.84 -8.00
N GLN A 228 2.12 32.97 -9.31
CA GLN A 228 1.05 32.72 -10.25
C GLN A 228 1.05 31.24 -10.68
N VAL A 229 0.16 30.43 -10.15
CA VAL A 229 -0.08 29.06 -10.61
C VAL A 229 -1.11 29.11 -11.71
N ILE A 230 -0.71 28.73 -12.94
CA ILE A 230 -1.57 28.79 -14.14
C ILE A 230 -2.19 27.44 -14.48
N ALA A 231 -1.60 26.36 -14.01
CA ALA A 231 -2.11 24.99 -14.19
C ALA A 231 -1.71 24.12 -13.01
N ARG A 232 -2.56 23.14 -12.71
CA ARG A 232 -2.30 22.07 -11.77
C ARG A 232 -2.25 20.74 -12.53
N ALA A 233 -1.29 19.90 -12.21
CA ALA A 233 -1.11 18.60 -12.84
C ALA A 233 -1.21 17.48 -11.79
N ASN A 234 -1.80 16.36 -12.15
CA ASN A 234 -1.95 15.20 -11.24
C ASN A 234 -0.71 14.29 -11.19
N SER A 235 0.34 14.63 -11.95
CA SER A 235 1.59 13.90 -11.96
C SER A 235 2.77 14.78 -12.37
N TYR A 236 3.98 14.39 -11.97
CA TYR A 236 5.22 15.05 -12.39
C TYR A 236 5.41 15.02 -13.91
N GLY A 237 5.11 13.88 -14.53
CA GLY A 237 5.21 13.72 -15.98
C GLY A 237 4.25 14.63 -16.75
N ALA A 238 3.02 14.80 -16.29
CA ALA A 238 2.07 15.74 -16.88
C ALA A 238 2.54 17.19 -16.72
N ALA A 239 3.06 17.55 -15.54
CA ALA A 239 3.61 18.89 -15.30
C ALA A 239 4.76 19.23 -16.24
N LEU A 240 5.70 18.29 -16.46
CA LEU A 240 6.80 18.45 -17.41
C LEU A 240 6.30 18.66 -18.85
N LYS A 241 5.29 17.91 -19.28
CA LYS A 241 4.68 18.10 -20.59
C LYS A 241 4.04 19.48 -20.75
N MET A 242 3.41 20.02 -19.71
CA MET A 242 2.76 21.33 -19.72
C MET A 242 3.74 22.50 -19.85
N ILE A 243 4.98 22.35 -19.35
CA ILE A 243 6.01 23.40 -19.48
C ILE A 243 6.77 23.32 -20.80
N THR A 244 6.69 22.20 -21.53
CA THR A 244 7.42 22.02 -22.79
C THR A 244 6.95 23.05 -23.83
N GLY A 245 7.89 23.79 -24.40
CA GLY A 245 7.63 24.81 -25.41
C GLY A 245 7.08 26.13 -24.85
N THR A 246 7.12 26.32 -23.54
CA THR A 246 6.61 27.53 -22.88
C THR A 246 7.71 28.22 -22.05
N ASP A 247 7.37 29.38 -21.48
CA ASP A 247 8.21 30.06 -20.47
C ASP A 247 7.80 29.70 -19.02
N PHE A 248 6.92 28.71 -18.85
CA PHE A 248 6.47 28.27 -17.55
C PHE A 248 7.55 27.48 -16.83
N ILE A 249 7.47 27.45 -15.51
CA ILE A 249 8.35 26.64 -14.67
C ILE A 249 7.54 25.67 -13.81
N VAL A 250 8.17 24.58 -13.44
CA VAL A 250 7.67 23.63 -12.46
C VAL A 250 8.72 23.43 -11.37
N THR A 251 8.31 23.41 -10.12
CA THR A 251 9.19 23.06 -9.01
C THR A 251 9.00 21.61 -8.67
N LEU A 252 10.06 20.82 -8.76
CA LEU A 252 10.07 19.36 -8.55
C LEU A 252 11.09 18.98 -7.48
N PRO A 253 10.89 17.83 -6.80
CA PRO A 253 11.97 17.17 -6.07
C PRO A 253 13.19 16.94 -6.96
N ARG A 254 14.37 17.17 -6.44
CA ARG A 254 15.63 17.06 -7.22
C ARG A 254 15.82 15.66 -7.79
N ARG A 255 15.49 14.63 -7.02
CA ARG A 255 15.61 13.23 -7.49
C ARG A 255 14.61 12.91 -8.60
N VAL A 256 13.39 13.45 -8.52
CA VAL A 256 12.39 13.35 -9.60
C VAL A 256 12.83 14.08 -10.86
N GLN A 257 13.41 15.28 -10.72
CA GLN A 257 13.97 16.02 -11.85
C GLN A 257 15.03 15.19 -12.58
N LYS A 258 15.97 14.59 -11.84
CA LYS A 258 17.02 13.73 -12.44
C LYS A 258 16.45 12.51 -13.17
N LEU A 259 15.33 11.97 -12.67
CA LEU A 259 14.70 10.78 -13.24
C LEU A 259 13.84 11.09 -14.47
N LEU A 260 13.01 12.14 -14.40
CA LEU A 260 11.94 12.37 -15.37
C LEU A 260 12.20 13.52 -16.33
N ALA A 261 13.14 14.43 -16.04
CA ALA A 261 13.39 15.60 -16.87
C ALA A 261 14.69 15.42 -17.68
N PRO A 262 14.64 14.84 -18.91
CA PRO A 262 15.83 14.62 -19.72
C PRO A 262 16.53 15.94 -20.05
N ALA A 263 17.84 15.96 -19.81
CA ALA A 263 18.68 17.14 -20.00
C ALA A 263 18.77 17.62 -21.46
N THR A 264 18.28 16.86 -22.42
CA THR A 264 18.15 17.30 -23.82
C THR A 264 17.03 18.31 -24.03
N VAL A 265 15.97 18.25 -23.21
CA VAL A 265 14.76 19.09 -23.34
C VAL A 265 14.68 20.11 -22.21
N PHE A 266 14.97 19.69 -20.98
CA PHE A 266 14.79 20.51 -19.79
C PHE A 266 16.12 21.00 -19.21
N GLY A 267 16.10 22.23 -18.72
CA GLY A 267 17.08 22.79 -17.81
C GLY A 267 16.50 22.85 -16.39
N HIS A 268 17.38 23.01 -15.44
CA HIS A 268 16.99 23.28 -14.05
C HIS A 268 17.89 24.35 -13.45
N CYS A 269 17.39 25.02 -12.42
CA CYS A 269 18.14 25.92 -11.56
C CYS A 269 17.65 25.79 -10.12
N GLU A 270 18.45 26.33 -9.21
CA GLU A 270 18.12 26.30 -7.80
C GLU A 270 16.87 27.13 -7.49
N VAL A 271 16.11 26.68 -6.51
CA VAL A 271 14.99 27.45 -5.95
C VAL A 271 15.53 28.66 -5.17
N PRO A 272 14.69 29.66 -4.86
CA PRO A 272 15.10 30.79 -4.02
C PRO A 272 15.67 30.32 -2.68
N ASN A 273 16.73 31.00 -2.24
CA ASN A 273 17.39 30.70 -0.98
C ASN A 273 16.41 30.76 0.19
N GLY A 274 16.47 29.78 1.08
CA GLY A 274 15.60 29.65 2.24
C GLY A 274 14.28 28.88 2.00
N LEU A 275 14.01 28.42 0.76
CA LEU A 275 12.97 27.42 0.54
C LEU A 275 13.43 26.09 1.15
N PRO A 276 12.68 25.52 2.13
CA PRO A 276 13.12 24.30 2.79
C PRO A 276 13.04 23.07 1.88
N GLY A 277 13.90 22.09 2.13
CA GLY A 277 13.73 20.73 1.65
C GLY A 277 12.63 19.99 2.42
N PHE A 278 12.49 18.70 2.16
CA PHE A 278 11.51 17.84 2.80
C PHE A 278 12.11 16.48 3.11
N THR A 279 11.47 15.75 4.04
CA THR A 279 11.73 14.34 4.29
C THR A 279 10.65 13.47 3.66
N LEU A 280 10.99 12.27 3.27
CA LEU A 280 10.03 11.21 3.04
C LEU A 280 10.04 10.30 4.25
N GLU A 281 8.87 10.05 4.79
CA GLU A 281 8.69 9.31 6.03
C GLU A 281 7.76 8.11 5.80
N MET A 282 8.03 7.02 6.49
CA MET A 282 7.20 5.83 6.54
C MET A 282 6.49 5.79 7.89
N GLN A 283 5.18 5.59 7.88
CA GLN A 283 4.35 5.46 9.09
C GLN A 283 3.60 4.13 9.10
N TRP A 284 3.45 3.54 10.28
CA TRP A 284 2.70 2.31 10.51
C TRP A 284 2.03 2.32 11.89
N ASN A 285 1.06 1.44 12.08
CA ASN A 285 0.41 1.28 13.37
C ASN A 285 1.38 0.64 14.37
N GLU A 286 1.48 1.18 15.58
CA GLU A 286 2.31 0.64 16.65
C GLU A 286 2.02 -0.85 16.93
N THR A 287 0.76 -1.27 16.82
CA THR A 287 0.38 -2.68 16.99
C THR A 287 0.98 -3.61 15.94
N SER A 288 1.33 -3.09 14.75
CA SER A 288 1.97 -3.87 13.68
C SER A 288 3.47 -4.09 13.90
N GLU A 289 4.06 -3.60 14.99
CA GLU A 289 5.47 -3.88 15.31
C GLU A 289 5.73 -5.36 15.62
N GLN A 290 4.70 -6.08 16.09
CA GLN A 290 4.77 -7.51 16.37
C GLN A 290 4.39 -8.37 15.15
N ASP A 291 3.90 -7.76 14.09
CA ASP A 291 3.61 -8.46 12.83
C ASP A 291 4.90 -8.64 12.04
N SER A 292 5.33 -9.90 11.91
CA SER A 292 6.58 -10.25 11.23
C SER A 292 6.56 -9.93 9.74
N ALA A 293 5.41 -10.00 9.06
CA ALA A 293 5.28 -9.66 7.65
C ALA A 293 5.40 -8.14 7.44
N ASN A 294 4.70 -7.34 8.26
CA ASN A 294 4.81 -5.87 8.22
C ASN A 294 6.23 -5.41 8.54
N THR A 295 6.87 -6.00 9.57
CA THR A 295 8.25 -5.69 9.95
C THR A 295 9.22 -6.00 8.82
N TRP A 296 9.12 -7.19 8.21
CA TRP A 296 9.92 -7.57 7.07
C TRP A 296 9.75 -6.59 5.90
N PHE A 297 8.51 -6.22 5.56
CA PHE A 297 8.26 -5.31 4.45
C PHE A 297 8.86 -3.91 4.69
N ARG A 298 8.74 -3.37 5.90
CA ARG A 298 9.39 -2.11 6.30
C ARG A 298 10.91 -2.17 6.13
N GLU A 299 11.53 -3.27 6.54
CA GLU A 299 12.97 -3.50 6.37
C GLU A 299 13.38 -3.53 4.89
N GLN A 300 12.56 -4.15 4.00
CA GLN A 300 12.84 -4.12 2.57
C GLN A 300 12.76 -2.69 2.00
N VAL A 301 11.78 -1.89 2.41
CA VAL A 301 11.66 -0.48 2.01
C VAL A 301 12.90 0.30 2.44
N VAL A 302 13.31 0.17 3.70
CA VAL A 302 14.51 0.84 4.25
C VAL A 302 15.78 0.38 3.50
N LYS A 303 15.95 -0.92 3.30
CA LYS A 303 17.08 -1.49 2.58
C LYS A 303 17.24 -0.92 1.18
N VAL A 304 16.16 -0.85 0.41
CA VAL A 304 16.16 -0.30 -0.94
C VAL A 304 16.51 1.20 -0.94
N CYS A 305 16.11 1.94 0.09
CA CYS A 305 16.51 3.33 0.25
C CYS A 305 18.00 3.47 0.58
N ALA A 306 18.56 2.62 1.44
CA ALA A 306 19.97 2.64 1.84
C ALA A 306 20.92 2.23 0.69
N ASP A 307 20.63 1.12 0.01
CA ASP A 307 21.49 0.55 -1.05
C ASP A 307 21.70 1.50 -2.22
N GLN A 308 20.87 2.50 -2.37
CA GLN A 308 20.93 3.46 -3.49
C GLN A 308 21.50 4.84 -3.10
N GLY A 309 22.05 4.97 -1.89
CA GLY A 309 22.50 6.27 -1.38
C GLY A 309 21.35 7.29 -1.31
N LEU A 310 20.15 6.80 -1.03
CA LEU A 310 18.96 7.64 -0.81
C LEU A 310 18.87 8.12 0.65
N LEU A 311 19.48 7.36 1.57
CA LEU A 311 19.63 7.74 2.98
C LEU A 311 20.75 8.76 3.16
#